data_924d7f7e00ca87bb1e8352f924d3e5ea
#
_entry.id   924d7f7e00ca87bb1e8352f924d3e5ea
#
_cell.length_a   1.000
_cell.length_b   1.000
_cell.length_c   1.000
_cell.angle_alpha   90.00
_cell.angle_beta   90.00
_cell.angle_gamma   90.00
#
_symmetry.space_group_name_H-M   'P 1'
#
loop_
_entity.id
_entity.type
_entity.pdbx_description
1 polymer ?
#
loop_
_entity_poly.entity_id
_entity_poly.type
_entity_poly.pdbx_seq_one_letter_code
_entity_poly.pdbx_strand_id
1 'polypeptide(L)'
;MPYRKWTAIHFFLCLVLSVAKDTNHTVMEKLYSYKMSHDDRFAPNPYHGVLTLATCKPRMRLSVGEGNWIAGWTSRSMKTHSTSVGREKLVYLAKVTKKLSYCEYWEAFPNKRPDKTGVAICGDNIYCPDVTQSNDYRLIPNLRHETEKQKTKDMNGKYVLICEEFYYFGATKDSMPLGIPENLHPNVPKGQTSVGYITDNPASFINFVRQNADKCQLCNR
;
A
#
# COMPACT_ATOMS: atom_id res chain seq x y z
N MET A 1 48.36 18.73 -38.15
CA MET A 1 47.80 17.77 -37.18
C MET A 1 46.61 17.09 -37.83
N PRO A 2 46.57 15.76 -38.04
CA PRO A 2 45.49 15.11 -38.78
C PRO A 2 44.34 14.71 -37.84
N TYR A 3 43.11 15.07 -38.24
CA TYR A 3 41.86 14.61 -37.66
C TYR A 3 41.73 13.09 -37.84
N ARG A 4 41.63 12.36 -36.71
CA ARG A 4 41.25 10.93 -36.73
C ARG A 4 39.75 10.79 -37.06
N LYS A 5 39.44 10.20 -38.22
CA LYS A 5 38.13 9.72 -38.60
C LYS A 5 37.76 8.55 -37.67
N TRP A 6 36.74 8.73 -36.82
CA TRP A 6 36.09 7.64 -36.12
C TRP A 6 35.23 6.87 -37.13
N THR A 7 35.56 5.61 -37.35
CA THR A 7 34.90 4.77 -38.33
C THR A 7 33.54 4.29 -37.75
N ALA A 8 32.54 4.21 -38.63
CA ALA A 8 31.14 3.84 -38.37
C ALA A 8 30.93 2.48 -37.67
N ILE A 9 31.97 1.69 -37.53
CA ILE A 9 31.95 0.35 -36.94
C ILE A 9 31.74 0.39 -35.40
N HIS A 10 32.19 1.46 -34.69
CA HIS A 10 32.01 1.57 -33.26
C HIS A 10 30.57 1.95 -32.86
N PHE A 11 29.83 2.60 -33.74
CA PHE A 11 28.42 2.95 -33.48
C PHE A 11 27.49 1.74 -33.62
N PHE A 12 27.82 0.79 -34.50
CA PHE A 12 27.00 -0.42 -34.67
C PHE A 12 27.17 -1.43 -33.53
N LEU A 13 28.36 -1.49 -32.88
CA LEU A 13 28.60 -2.40 -31.77
C LEU A 13 27.89 -1.93 -30.47
N CYS A 14 27.72 -0.63 -30.26
CA CYS A 14 26.96 -0.11 -29.12
C CYS A 14 25.44 -0.31 -29.24
N LEU A 15 24.91 -0.31 -30.51
CA LEU A 15 23.49 -0.51 -30.71
C LEU A 15 23.07 -2.00 -30.58
N VAL A 16 23.97 -2.94 -30.87
CA VAL A 16 23.68 -4.38 -30.78
C VAL A 16 23.77 -4.89 -29.34
N LEU A 17 24.50 -4.20 -28.44
CA LEU A 17 24.59 -4.58 -27.03
C LEU A 17 23.47 -4.01 -26.15
N SER A 18 22.63 -3.11 -26.66
CA SER A 18 21.48 -2.57 -25.93
C SER A 18 20.17 -3.37 -26.12
N VAL A 19 20.14 -4.36 -27.04
CA VAL A 19 18.94 -5.13 -27.38
C VAL A 19 18.85 -6.48 -26.65
N ALA A 20 19.85 -6.86 -25.87
CA ALA A 20 19.92 -8.18 -25.22
C ALA A 20 19.88 -8.11 -23.70
N LYS A 21 18.89 -7.43 -23.11
CA LYS A 21 18.51 -7.57 -21.69
C LYS A 21 17.00 -7.40 -21.43
N ASP A 22 16.18 -7.85 -22.35
CA ASP A 22 14.80 -8.21 -22.02
C ASP A 22 14.77 -9.70 -21.63
N THR A 23 15.42 -10.05 -20.53
CA THR A 23 14.99 -11.23 -19.79
C THR A 23 13.70 -10.82 -19.11
N ASN A 24 12.58 -11.13 -19.75
CA ASN A 24 11.25 -11.16 -19.18
C ASN A 24 11.25 -12.13 -17.97
N HIS A 25 11.88 -11.77 -16.88
CA HIS A 25 11.50 -12.28 -15.58
C HIS A 25 10.15 -11.63 -15.27
N THR A 26 9.09 -12.29 -15.68
CA THR A 26 7.74 -11.99 -15.20
C THR A 26 7.80 -12.16 -13.69
N VAL A 27 8.06 -11.07 -12.98
CA VAL A 27 8.04 -11.07 -11.50
C VAL A 27 6.61 -11.45 -11.14
N MET A 28 6.46 -12.65 -10.59
CA MET A 28 5.17 -13.19 -10.19
C MET A 28 4.58 -12.30 -9.11
N GLU A 29 3.54 -11.55 -9.45
CA GLU A 29 2.85 -10.69 -8.49
C GLU A 29 2.23 -11.54 -7.37
N LYS A 30 2.37 -11.09 -6.13
CA LYS A 30 1.78 -11.70 -4.95
C LYS A 30 0.76 -10.78 -4.33
N LEU A 31 -0.29 -11.36 -3.78
CA LEU A 31 -1.29 -10.64 -2.99
C LEU A 31 -1.14 -10.99 -1.51
N TYR A 32 -1.06 -9.98 -0.66
CA TYR A 32 -1.01 -10.11 0.80
C TYR A 32 -2.35 -9.70 1.40
N SER A 33 -3.13 -10.67 1.87
CA SER A 33 -4.46 -10.48 2.44
C SER A 33 -4.43 -10.45 3.96
N TYR A 34 -5.13 -9.48 4.58
CA TYR A 34 -5.24 -9.40 6.04
C TYR A 34 -6.63 -8.95 6.51
N LYS A 35 -6.99 -9.29 7.75
CA LYS A 35 -8.22 -8.83 8.38
C LYS A 35 -8.06 -7.44 8.97
N MET A 36 -9.03 -6.57 8.71
CA MET A 36 -9.17 -5.27 9.34
C MET A 36 -10.11 -5.39 10.54
N SER A 37 -9.76 -4.75 11.66
CA SER A 37 -10.62 -4.70 12.86
C SER A 37 -11.66 -3.58 12.82
N HIS A 38 -11.35 -2.52 12.10
CA HIS A 38 -12.16 -1.33 11.85
C HIS A 38 -11.72 -0.66 10.56
N ASP A 39 -12.53 0.21 10.04
CA ASP A 39 -12.23 1.06 8.90
C ASP A 39 -12.52 2.52 9.29
N ASP A 40 -11.48 3.29 9.47
CA ASP A 40 -11.53 4.72 9.77
C ASP A 40 -10.78 5.56 8.73
N ARG A 41 -10.35 4.92 7.64
CA ARG A 41 -9.62 5.55 6.54
C ARG A 41 -8.28 6.20 6.95
N PHE A 42 -7.74 5.76 8.07
CA PHE A 42 -6.43 6.21 8.55
C PHE A 42 -5.32 5.20 8.18
N ALA A 43 -5.56 3.90 8.39
CA ALA A 43 -4.63 2.83 8.06
C ALA A 43 -5.36 1.59 7.47
N PRO A 44 -5.53 1.55 6.14
CA PRO A 44 -4.93 2.38 5.08
C PRO A 44 -5.59 3.74 4.91
N ASN A 45 -4.82 4.68 4.34
CA ASN A 45 -5.28 6.03 4.05
C ASN A 45 -5.46 6.26 2.53
N PRO A 46 -6.70 6.35 2.02
CA PRO A 46 -6.97 6.42 0.57
C PRO A 46 -7.08 7.85 0.01
N TYR A 47 -6.71 8.87 0.78
CA TYR A 47 -6.90 10.26 0.39
C TYR A 47 -5.74 10.81 -0.44
N HIS A 48 -6.00 11.96 -1.10
CA HIS A 48 -5.02 12.72 -1.89
C HIS A 48 -4.45 11.95 -3.09
N GLY A 49 -5.30 11.13 -3.76
CA GLY A 49 -4.96 10.46 -5.03
C GLY A 49 -4.03 9.25 -4.91
N VAL A 50 -3.64 8.87 -3.71
CA VAL A 50 -2.77 7.72 -3.45
C VAL A 50 -3.17 7.03 -2.16
N LEU A 51 -3.23 5.69 -2.17
CA LEU A 51 -3.42 4.95 -0.94
C LEU A 51 -2.08 4.71 -0.26
N THR A 52 -2.03 4.98 1.05
CA THR A 52 -0.83 4.79 1.86
C THR A 52 -1.10 3.87 3.05
N LEU A 53 -0.10 3.10 3.44
CA LEU A 53 -0.07 2.36 4.70
C LEU A 53 1.16 2.81 5.49
N ALA A 54 1.01 3.91 6.25
CA ALA A 54 2.08 4.52 7.03
C ALA A 54 2.15 3.98 8.45
N THR A 55 1.01 3.58 8.99
CA THR A 55 0.89 3.10 10.37
C THR A 55 0.35 1.69 10.41
N CYS A 56 0.34 1.05 11.58
CA CYS A 56 -0.10 -0.33 11.73
C CYS A 56 0.70 -1.35 10.90
N LYS A 57 0.41 -2.62 11.01
CA LYS A 57 0.99 -3.74 10.23
C LYS A 57 2.51 -3.64 9.96
N PRO A 58 3.38 -3.39 10.97
CA PRO A 58 4.80 -3.13 10.74
C PRO A 58 5.50 -4.29 10.00
N ARG A 59 5.20 -5.54 10.35
CA ARG A 59 5.79 -6.70 9.67
C ARG A 59 5.35 -6.82 8.21
N MET A 60 4.09 -6.48 7.88
CA MET A 60 3.63 -6.44 6.50
C MET A 60 4.38 -5.37 5.71
N ARG A 61 4.53 -4.16 6.27
CA ARG A 61 5.27 -3.07 5.62
C ARG A 61 6.74 -3.41 5.36
N LEU A 62 7.35 -4.23 6.20
CA LEU A 62 8.69 -4.80 5.95
C LEU A 62 8.68 -5.82 4.81
N SER A 63 7.71 -6.74 4.80
CA SER A 63 7.74 -7.95 3.97
C SER A 63 7.23 -7.76 2.56
N VAL A 64 6.23 -6.87 2.35
CA VAL A 64 5.66 -6.65 1.02
C VAL A 64 6.65 -5.87 0.18
N GLY A 65 7.03 -6.41 -0.97
CA GLY A 65 7.87 -5.74 -1.98
C GLY A 65 7.05 -4.90 -2.95
N GLU A 66 7.73 -3.99 -3.64
CA GLU A 66 7.16 -3.22 -4.76
C GLU A 66 6.67 -4.16 -5.86
N GLY A 67 5.62 -3.76 -6.58
CA GLY A 67 4.94 -4.59 -7.59
C GLY A 67 3.91 -5.57 -7.01
N ASN A 68 3.94 -5.87 -5.71
CA ASN A 68 2.97 -6.76 -5.07
C ASN A 68 1.71 -6.01 -4.62
N TRP A 69 0.67 -6.79 -4.33
CA TRP A 69 -0.64 -6.29 -3.93
C TRP A 69 -0.89 -6.50 -2.44
N ILE A 70 -1.65 -5.60 -1.84
CA ILE A 70 -2.19 -5.72 -0.48
C ILE A 70 -3.71 -5.62 -0.50
N ALA A 71 -4.40 -6.41 0.31
CA ALA A 71 -5.85 -6.39 0.43
C ALA A 71 -6.31 -6.44 1.89
N GLY A 72 -7.20 -5.52 2.23
CA GLY A 72 -7.88 -5.48 3.53
C GLY A 72 -9.27 -6.09 3.44
N TRP A 73 -9.60 -6.96 4.40
CA TRP A 73 -10.83 -7.73 4.42
C TRP A 73 -11.64 -7.47 5.68
N THR A 74 -12.95 -7.50 5.57
CA THR A 74 -13.84 -7.41 6.73
C THR A 74 -13.55 -8.51 7.75
N SER A 75 -13.80 -8.23 9.02
CA SER A 75 -13.66 -9.17 10.13
C SER A 75 -14.91 -9.19 11.01
N ARG A 76 -14.99 -10.17 11.90
CA ARG A 76 -16.10 -10.25 12.87
C ARG A 76 -16.14 -9.07 13.85
N SER A 77 -15.02 -8.40 14.07
CA SER A 77 -14.96 -7.21 14.94
C SER A 77 -15.50 -5.93 14.28
N MET A 78 -15.69 -5.95 12.96
CA MET A 78 -16.27 -4.81 12.24
C MET A 78 -17.79 -4.79 12.44
N LYS A 79 -18.27 -3.97 13.37
CA LYS A 79 -19.68 -3.91 13.77
C LYS A 79 -20.64 -3.65 12.60
N THR A 80 -20.23 -2.86 11.64
CA THR A 80 -21.06 -2.45 10.50
C THR A 80 -21.17 -3.54 9.43
N HIS A 81 -20.10 -4.31 9.22
CA HIS A 81 -20.01 -5.31 8.15
C HIS A 81 -19.41 -6.63 8.65
N SER A 82 -19.86 -7.06 9.84
CA SER A 82 -19.45 -8.34 10.42
C SER A 82 -19.78 -9.49 9.49
N THR A 83 -18.79 -10.35 9.25
CA THR A 83 -18.92 -11.52 8.39
C THR A 83 -18.49 -12.80 9.12
N SER A 84 -19.07 -13.93 8.75
CA SER A 84 -18.56 -15.25 9.13
C SER A 84 -17.31 -15.59 8.31
N VAL A 85 -16.47 -16.49 8.83
CA VAL A 85 -15.31 -17.02 8.09
C VAL A 85 -15.76 -17.59 6.76
N GLY A 86 -15.04 -17.24 5.67
CA GLY A 86 -15.35 -17.66 4.31
C GLY A 86 -16.36 -16.77 3.57
N ARG A 87 -16.84 -15.71 4.22
CA ARG A 87 -17.73 -14.71 3.62
C ARG A 87 -17.20 -13.30 3.77
N GLU A 88 -15.90 -13.20 3.89
CA GLU A 88 -15.20 -11.92 3.99
C GLU A 88 -15.42 -11.10 2.73
N LYS A 89 -15.66 -9.80 2.93
CA LYS A 89 -15.79 -8.83 1.85
C LYS A 89 -14.54 -7.99 1.76
N LEU A 90 -14.18 -7.61 0.55
CA LEU A 90 -13.02 -6.78 0.28
C LEU A 90 -13.30 -5.33 0.66
N VAL A 91 -12.47 -4.77 1.55
CA VAL A 91 -12.52 -3.36 1.93
C VAL A 91 -11.71 -2.52 0.95
N TYR A 92 -10.52 -3.00 0.59
CA TYR A 92 -9.67 -2.37 -0.40
C TYR A 92 -8.70 -3.36 -1.05
N LEU A 93 -8.26 -3.02 -2.25
CA LEU A 93 -7.13 -3.64 -2.96
C LEU A 93 -6.18 -2.54 -3.41
N ALA A 94 -4.88 -2.73 -3.25
CA ALA A 94 -3.90 -1.73 -3.67
C ALA A 94 -2.57 -2.37 -4.11
N LYS A 95 -1.95 -1.82 -5.16
CA LYS A 95 -0.64 -2.23 -5.67
C LYS A 95 0.43 -1.36 -5.05
N VAL A 96 1.41 -1.97 -4.39
CA VAL A 96 2.56 -1.26 -3.81
C VAL A 96 3.48 -0.81 -4.94
N THR A 97 3.53 0.49 -5.19
CA THR A 97 4.40 1.09 -6.21
C THR A 97 5.75 1.51 -5.65
N LYS A 98 5.77 1.97 -4.39
CA LYS A 98 7.00 2.40 -3.71
C LYS A 98 6.97 2.05 -2.23
N LYS A 99 8.16 1.88 -1.66
CA LYS A 99 8.39 1.82 -0.21
C LYS A 99 9.28 3.00 0.17
N LEU A 100 8.74 3.93 0.94
CA LEU A 100 9.47 5.10 1.40
C LEU A 100 9.80 4.97 2.88
N SER A 101 10.98 5.46 3.29
CA SER A 101 11.24 5.75 4.69
C SER A 101 10.26 6.83 5.20
N TYR A 102 10.12 6.98 6.51
CA TYR A 102 9.26 8.04 7.06
C TYR A 102 9.76 9.44 6.72
N CYS A 103 11.07 9.63 6.60
CA CYS A 103 11.66 10.90 6.18
C CYS A 103 11.28 11.22 4.73
N GLU A 104 11.48 10.30 3.80
CA GLU A 104 11.08 10.46 2.40
C GLU A 104 9.56 10.68 2.27
N TYR A 105 8.76 9.94 3.05
CA TYR A 105 7.31 10.10 3.05
C TYR A 105 6.89 11.48 3.58
N TRP A 106 7.54 11.97 4.63
CA TRP A 106 7.27 13.31 5.17
C TRP A 106 7.47 14.40 4.12
N GLU A 107 8.55 14.34 3.35
CA GLU A 107 8.86 15.33 2.32
C GLU A 107 7.98 15.16 1.06
N ALA A 108 7.77 13.94 0.61
CA ALA A 108 7.05 13.68 -0.65
C ALA A 108 5.53 13.90 -0.56
N PHE A 109 4.93 13.78 0.64
CA PHE A 109 3.47 13.83 0.82
C PHE A 109 3.03 14.84 1.89
N PRO A 110 3.34 16.15 1.73
CA PRO A 110 2.96 17.18 2.71
C PRO A 110 1.44 17.33 2.85
N ASN A 111 0.66 17.04 1.81
CA ASN A 111 -0.79 17.05 1.80
C ASN A 111 -1.44 15.93 2.63
N LYS A 112 -0.66 14.90 3.00
CA LYS A 112 -1.07 13.83 3.92
C LYS A 112 -0.68 14.10 5.38
N ARG A 113 -0.07 15.24 5.70
CA ARG A 113 0.19 15.65 7.07
C ARG A 113 -1.13 16.02 7.76
N PRO A 114 -1.30 15.75 9.07
CA PRO A 114 -2.46 16.22 9.81
C PRO A 114 -2.55 17.75 9.70
N ASP A 115 -3.76 18.27 9.61
CA ASP A 115 -3.96 19.70 9.71
C ASP A 115 -3.66 20.21 11.14
N LYS A 116 -3.54 21.54 11.28
CA LYS A 116 -3.22 22.16 12.58
C LYS A 116 -4.33 21.97 13.63
N THR A 117 -5.51 21.57 13.22
CA THR A 117 -6.67 21.39 14.11
C THR A 117 -6.69 20.01 14.75
N GLY A 118 -5.84 19.08 14.29
CA GLY A 118 -5.80 17.70 14.79
C GLY A 118 -7.04 16.86 14.43
N VAL A 119 -7.98 17.44 13.69
CA VAL A 119 -9.25 16.80 13.29
C VAL A 119 -9.10 16.04 11.98
N ALA A 120 -7.98 16.21 11.27
CA ALA A 120 -7.83 15.63 9.95
C ALA A 120 -7.83 14.10 9.99
N ILE A 121 -9.00 13.55 9.77
CA ILE A 121 -9.22 12.14 9.40
C ILE A 121 -8.40 11.79 8.14
N CYS A 122 -7.94 12.78 7.40
CA CYS A 122 -7.36 12.65 6.08
C CYS A 122 -5.83 12.51 6.05
N GLY A 123 -5.13 12.64 7.18
CA GLY A 123 -3.66 12.64 7.20
C GLY A 123 -3.07 11.48 8.02
N ASP A 124 -2.30 10.61 7.39
CA ASP A 124 -1.54 9.53 8.04
C ASP A 124 -0.03 9.78 8.09
N ASN A 125 0.43 10.93 7.56
CA ASN A 125 1.82 11.38 7.61
C ASN A 125 2.09 12.12 8.93
N ILE A 126 2.15 11.35 10.03
CA ILE A 126 2.15 11.84 11.41
C ILE A 126 3.52 11.80 12.08
N TYR A 127 4.55 11.29 11.41
CA TYR A 127 5.89 11.14 11.96
C TYR A 127 6.84 12.17 11.33
N CYS A 128 6.92 13.35 11.96
CA CYS A 128 7.83 14.42 11.54
C CYS A 128 9.28 14.07 11.90
N PRO A 129 10.23 14.07 10.94
CA PRO A 129 11.64 13.88 11.27
C PRO A 129 12.13 14.89 12.31
N ASP A 130 12.85 14.42 13.31
CA ASP A 130 13.47 15.31 14.30
C ASP A 130 14.82 15.80 13.76
N VAL A 131 14.90 17.09 13.47
CA VAL A 131 16.12 17.72 12.94
C VAL A 131 17.26 17.78 13.96
N THR A 132 16.96 17.58 15.24
CA THR A 132 17.95 17.61 16.33
C THR A 132 18.56 16.25 16.63
N GLN A 133 17.90 15.17 16.22
CA GLN A 133 18.33 13.80 16.47
C GLN A 133 18.22 12.96 15.19
N SER A 134 19.36 12.47 14.74
CA SER A 134 19.40 11.58 13.57
C SER A 134 18.57 10.32 13.82
N ASN A 135 17.68 9.99 12.88
CA ASN A 135 16.79 8.84 12.90
C ASN A 135 15.71 8.83 13.99
N ASP A 136 15.44 9.95 14.65
CA ASP A 136 14.25 10.08 15.49
C ASP A 136 13.13 10.84 14.77
N TYR A 137 11.91 10.65 15.27
CA TYR A 137 10.70 11.24 14.71
C TYR A 137 9.82 11.77 15.83
N ARG A 138 9.35 12.99 15.67
CA ARG A 138 8.32 13.54 16.53
C ARG A 138 6.96 13.07 16.06
N LEU A 139 6.20 12.41 16.93
CA LEU A 139 4.80 12.09 16.68
C LEU A 139 3.97 13.38 16.69
N ILE A 140 3.22 13.62 15.61
CA ILE A 140 2.17 14.63 15.60
C ILE A 140 0.90 13.99 16.14
N PRO A 141 0.41 14.39 17.33
CA PRO A 141 -0.79 13.80 17.91
C PRO A 141 -2.00 13.92 16.98
N ASN A 142 -2.78 12.86 16.92
CA ASN A 142 -4.03 12.79 16.19
C ASN A 142 -4.97 11.82 16.91
N LEU A 143 -6.25 11.78 16.53
CA LEU A 143 -7.27 10.97 17.20
C LEU A 143 -7.04 9.44 17.11
N ARG A 144 -6.03 8.97 16.39
CA ARG A 144 -5.79 7.53 16.14
C ARG A 144 -4.48 7.03 16.74
N HIS A 145 -3.45 7.86 16.71
CA HIS A 145 -2.12 7.53 17.25
C HIS A 145 -1.61 8.68 18.12
N GLU A 146 -1.64 8.47 19.44
CA GLU A 146 -1.34 9.52 20.43
C GLU A 146 -0.16 9.16 21.34
N THR A 147 0.31 7.90 21.28
CA THR A 147 1.26 7.38 22.27
C THR A 147 2.60 7.01 21.67
N GLU A 148 3.68 7.18 22.44
CA GLU A 148 5.03 6.72 22.07
C GLU A 148 5.08 5.20 21.83
N LYS A 149 4.24 4.42 22.51
CA LYS A 149 4.12 2.96 22.27
C LYS A 149 3.61 2.65 20.85
N GLN A 150 2.65 3.44 20.36
CA GLN A 150 2.16 3.31 18.97
C GLN A 150 3.24 3.72 17.98
N LYS A 151 3.93 4.85 18.21
CA LYS A 151 5.09 5.30 17.43
C LYS A 151 6.15 4.20 17.34
N THR A 152 6.62 3.67 18.46
CA THR A 152 7.63 2.61 18.50
C THR A 152 7.19 1.38 17.68
N LYS A 153 5.92 0.98 17.82
CA LYS A 153 5.37 -0.13 17.04
C LYS A 153 5.38 0.15 15.54
N ASP A 154 5.01 1.35 15.12
CA ASP A 154 4.96 1.72 13.71
C ASP A 154 6.37 1.88 13.11
N MET A 155 7.31 2.45 13.86
CA MET A 155 8.71 2.58 13.44
C MET A 155 9.37 1.22 13.16
N ASN A 156 8.95 0.15 13.84
CA ASN A 156 9.39 -1.22 13.53
C ASN A 156 9.05 -1.66 12.11
N GLY A 157 8.12 -0.99 11.43
CA GLY A 157 7.80 -1.23 10.02
C GLY A 157 8.77 -0.59 9.04
N LYS A 158 9.62 0.34 9.48
CA LYS A 158 10.65 1.08 8.74
C LYS A 158 10.16 1.86 7.53
N TYR A 159 9.15 1.36 6.83
CA TYR A 159 8.67 1.90 5.56
C TYR A 159 7.19 2.26 5.61
N VAL A 160 6.83 3.20 4.76
CA VAL A 160 5.46 3.50 4.34
C VAL A 160 5.24 2.85 2.98
N LEU A 161 4.15 2.11 2.80
CA LEU A 161 3.77 1.60 1.50
C LEU A 161 2.96 2.65 0.75
N ILE A 162 3.37 2.94 -0.48
CA ILE A 162 2.73 3.86 -1.41
C ILE A 162 2.07 3.05 -2.50
N CYS A 163 0.79 3.30 -2.76
CA CYS A 163 0.00 2.57 -3.74
C CYS A 163 -0.69 3.57 -4.66
N GLU A 164 -0.18 3.70 -5.89
CA GLU A 164 -0.74 4.61 -6.90
C GLU A 164 -1.97 3.98 -7.58
N GLU A 165 -1.98 2.66 -7.81
CA GLU A 165 -3.16 1.92 -8.22
C GLU A 165 -3.87 1.35 -6.99
N PHE A 166 -5.14 1.76 -6.75
CA PHE A 166 -5.92 1.24 -5.64
C PHE A 166 -7.44 1.32 -5.88
N TYR A 167 -8.16 0.46 -5.19
CA TYR A 167 -9.61 0.31 -5.22
C TYR A 167 -10.10 0.24 -3.78
N TYR A 168 -10.69 1.33 -3.27
CA TYR A 168 -11.17 1.43 -1.91
C TYR A 168 -12.70 1.44 -1.85
N PHE A 169 -13.29 0.34 -1.41
CA PHE A 169 -14.75 0.17 -1.27
C PHE A 169 -15.24 0.67 0.09
N GLY A 170 -14.39 0.53 1.11
CA GLY A 170 -14.68 0.91 2.48
C GLY A 170 -15.53 -0.11 3.23
N ALA A 171 -15.61 0.08 4.55
CA ALA A 171 -16.42 -0.72 5.46
C ALA A 171 -16.98 0.13 6.62
N THR A 172 -17.37 1.37 6.32
CA THR A 172 -18.09 2.27 7.22
C THR A 172 -19.61 2.09 7.04
N LYS A 173 -20.41 2.79 7.86
CA LYS A 173 -21.88 2.77 7.69
C LYS A 173 -22.36 3.26 6.32
N ASP A 174 -21.58 4.12 5.67
CA ASP A 174 -21.90 4.77 4.40
C ASP A 174 -21.16 4.13 3.21
N SER A 175 -20.62 2.91 3.39
CA SER A 175 -19.84 2.22 2.37
C SER A 175 -20.13 0.74 2.30
N MET A 176 -19.96 0.15 1.13
CA MET A 176 -20.24 -1.27 0.88
C MET A 176 -18.99 -1.99 0.43
N PRO A 177 -18.37 -2.80 1.30
CA PRO A 177 -17.24 -3.64 0.88
C PRO A 177 -17.66 -4.62 -0.20
N LEU A 178 -16.77 -4.89 -1.16
CA LEU A 178 -17.05 -5.72 -2.32
C LEU A 178 -17.13 -7.21 -1.96
N GLY A 179 -18.23 -7.85 -2.33
CA GLY A 179 -18.35 -9.30 -2.28
C GLY A 179 -17.55 -9.97 -3.41
N ILE A 180 -16.81 -11.01 -3.08
CA ILE A 180 -15.99 -11.76 -4.05
C ILE A 180 -16.64 -13.12 -4.29
N PRO A 181 -16.81 -13.57 -5.56
CA PRO A 181 -17.24 -14.91 -5.90
C PRO A 181 -16.29 -15.95 -5.29
N GLU A 182 -16.83 -17.09 -4.84
CA GLU A 182 -16.08 -18.13 -4.14
C GLU A 182 -14.89 -18.66 -4.97
N ASN A 183 -15.10 -18.85 -6.27
CA ASN A 183 -14.06 -19.33 -7.20
C ASN A 183 -12.95 -18.30 -7.49
N LEU A 184 -13.11 -17.03 -7.09
CA LEU A 184 -12.12 -15.97 -7.24
C LEU A 184 -11.53 -15.53 -5.89
N HIS A 185 -11.98 -16.14 -4.80
CA HIS A 185 -11.59 -15.72 -3.46
C HIS A 185 -10.11 -16.08 -3.19
N PRO A 186 -9.24 -15.10 -2.89
CA PRO A 186 -7.85 -15.39 -2.57
C PRO A 186 -7.70 -15.99 -1.16
N ASN A 187 -6.48 -16.33 -0.78
CA ASN A 187 -6.18 -16.77 0.58
C ASN A 187 -6.42 -15.63 1.58
N VAL A 188 -7.47 -15.73 2.38
CA VAL A 188 -7.81 -14.76 3.43
C VAL A 188 -7.64 -15.40 4.81
N PRO A 189 -6.92 -14.77 5.75
CA PRO A 189 -6.72 -15.34 7.07
C PRO A 189 -8.02 -15.40 7.87
N LYS A 190 -8.16 -16.42 8.72
CA LYS A 190 -9.33 -16.56 9.64
C LYS A 190 -9.37 -15.48 10.71
N GLY A 191 -8.21 -14.94 11.09
CA GLY A 191 -8.08 -13.92 12.15
C GLY A 191 -7.01 -12.88 11.82
N GLN A 192 -6.65 -12.10 12.84
CA GLN A 192 -5.58 -11.11 12.70
C GLN A 192 -4.23 -11.79 12.44
N THR A 193 -3.47 -11.24 11.49
CA THR A 193 -2.13 -11.71 11.14
C THR A 193 -1.15 -10.54 11.14
N SER A 194 0.12 -10.85 11.35
CA SER A 194 1.19 -9.85 11.35
C SER A 194 1.63 -9.45 9.93
N VAL A 195 1.70 -10.42 9.00
CA VAL A 195 2.17 -10.21 7.63
C VAL A 195 1.01 -10.31 6.61
N GLY A 196 0.01 -11.13 6.89
CA GLY A 196 -1.06 -11.48 5.96
C GLY A 196 -0.88 -12.88 5.37
N TYR A 197 -1.88 -13.36 4.64
CA TYR A 197 -1.79 -14.59 3.86
C TYR A 197 -1.45 -14.26 2.42
N ILE A 198 -0.56 -15.05 1.84
CA ILE A 198 -0.06 -14.84 0.49
C ILE A 198 -0.90 -15.67 -0.48
N THR A 199 -1.30 -15.05 -1.58
CA THR A 199 -1.83 -15.70 -2.78
C THR A 199 -0.87 -15.42 -3.92
N ASP A 200 -0.34 -16.47 -4.52
CA ASP A 200 0.45 -16.39 -5.73
C ASP A 200 -0.50 -16.28 -6.94
N ASN A 201 -0.08 -15.57 -8.00
CA ASN A 201 -0.86 -15.39 -9.23
C ASN A 201 -2.29 -14.85 -9.01
N PRO A 202 -2.48 -13.69 -8.37
CA PRO A 202 -3.81 -13.16 -8.06
C PRO A 202 -4.53 -12.52 -9.25
N ALA A 203 -4.10 -12.75 -10.49
CA ALA A 203 -4.54 -12.02 -11.69
C ALA A 203 -6.06 -12.06 -11.90
N SER A 204 -6.70 -13.22 -11.74
CA SER A 204 -8.17 -13.35 -11.92
C SER A 204 -8.93 -12.55 -10.88
N PHE A 205 -8.48 -12.56 -9.63
CA PHE A 205 -9.05 -11.75 -8.55
C PHE A 205 -8.86 -10.24 -8.82
N ILE A 206 -7.65 -9.82 -9.21
CA ILE A 206 -7.37 -8.41 -9.53
C ILE A 206 -8.24 -7.92 -10.67
N ASN A 207 -8.37 -8.73 -11.76
CA ASN A 207 -9.22 -8.38 -12.90
C ASN A 207 -10.69 -8.25 -12.49
N PHE A 208 -11.20 -9.13 -11.63
CA PHE A 208 -12.54 -8.99 -11.08
C PHE A 208 -12.72 -7.68 -10.32
N VAL A 209 -11.75 -7.30 -9.48
CA VAL A 209 -11.80 -6.02 -8.74
C VAL A 209 -11.78 -4.83 -9.70
N ARG A 210 -10.92 -4.85 -10.72
CA ARG A 210 -10.85 -3.80 -11.76
C ARG A 210 -12.19 -3.62 -12.50
N GLN A 211 -12.86 -4.71 -12.82
CA GLN A 211 -14.18 -4.70 -13.49
C GLN A 211 -15.30 -4.13 -12.58
N ASN A 212 -15.10 -4.11 -11.26
CA ASN A 212 -16.03 -3.56 -10.29
C ASN A 212 -15.56 -2.23 -9.67
N ALA A 213 -14.65 -1.53 -10.36
CA ALA A 213 -14.08 -0.28 -9.86
C ALA A 213 -15.08 0.88 -9.80
N ASP A 214 -16.20 0.80 -10.52
CA ASP A 214 -17.34 1.72 -10.43
C ASP A 214 -18.00 1.72 -9.04
N LYS A 215 -17.86 0.63 -8.28
CA LYS A 215 -18.37 0.47 -6.90
C LYS A 215 -17.44 1.05 -5.82
N CYS A 216 -16.25 1.50 -6.20
CA CYS A 216 -15.31 2.11 -5.26
C CYS A 216 -15.82 3.46 -4.74
N GLN A 217 -15.60 3.73 -3.46
CA GLN A 217 -15.74 5.09 -2.92
C GLN A 217 -14.59 5.99 -3.37
N LEU A 218 -13.39 5.44 -3.38
CA LEU A 218 -12.16 6.12 -3.81
C LEU A 218 -11.33 5.12 -4.61
N CYS A 219 -10.84 5.53 -5.76
CA CYS A 219 -9.90 4.74 -6.55
C CYS A 219 -8.93 5.63 -7.32
N ASN A 220 -7.79 5.06 -7.66
CA ASN A 220 -6.87 5.53 -8.68
C ASN A 220 -6.43 4.30 -9.50
N ARG A 221 -6.45 4.42 -10.84
CA ARG A 221 -6.26 3.30 -11.79
C ARG A 221 -4.98 3.48 -12.59
#